data_56a90d97015c746cfb368d1fccf99928
#
_entry.id   56a90d97015c746cfb368d1fccf99928
#
_cell.length_a   1.000
_cell.length_b   1.000
_cell.length_c   1.000
_cell.angle_alpha   90.00
_cell.angle_beta   90.00
_cell.angle_gamma   90.00
#
_symmetry.space_group_name_H-M   'P 1'
#
loop_
_entity.id
_entity.type
_entity.pdbx_description
1 polymer ?
#
loop_
_entity_poly.entity_id
_entity_poly.type
_entity_poly.pdbx_seq_one_letter_code
_entity_poly.pdbx_strand_id
1 'polypeptide(L)'
;MTTDKRFGMPAIRFLVGAAALVCAARADAQRPTGHRTHVSVVGAGWASSSVNAVIFRTNSVVSHGDQQYTAYYDDSARVVLAKRRIGTDRWEQRTTSFTNNVSDAHNAIVLGVDGRGVLHVAWAEHARALHYARGVAPGSLELGASQQMTGQHEAQVTYPQMYTLRSGDLLFAYRDGQSGRGDVMLNRWDVKRGAWMALAHPLISGEGARNAYMNTVAVDAHGGWHLSWVWRETPDVATNHDVLYAFSPDEGHTWMKTTGEKYALPITESSSEVAWAVPQGQELINQTTMTVDPRGRPIIATYFRPEGSDVPQLQLVWRDRDGWRASQVAARREPFRLSGGGTKRIPLSRPLVVSGANGAVHVIFRDVERGGGISVASASSAGGVWRVSSIWPASVGQWEPTHDPITWQRRGALHLFVQRVGQGDAETLEPMPAQPVSILEWHPR
;
A
#
# COMPACT_ATOMS: atom_id res chain seq x y z
N MET A 1 97.03 -28.43 41.40
CA MET A 1 97.99 -27.44 40.98
C MET A 1 97.42 -26.77 39.74
N THR A 2 96.95 -25.54 39.94
CA THR A 2 97.15 -24.36 39.08
C THR A 2 96.68 -24.54 37.62
N THR A 3 95.93 -23.68 36.95
CA THR A 3 95.65 -22.25 37.11
C THR A 3 94.59 -21.89 36.11
N ASP A 4 93.82 -21.01 36.52
CA ASP A 4 92.84 -20.17 35.88
C ASP A 4 93.36 -19.51 34.60
N LYS A 5 92.52 -19.39 33.55
CA LYS A 5 92.44 -18.24 32.62
C LYS A 5 91.06 -18.11 31.99
N ARG A 6 90.39 -17.09 32.44
CA ARG A 6 89.13 -16.53 31.82
C ARG A 6 89.49 -15.86 30.51
N PHE A 7 88.64 -16.10 29.45
CA PHE A 7 88.47 -15.20 28.34
C PHE A 7 87.01 -14.91 28.13
N GLY A 8 86.70 -13.65 28.36
CA GLY A 8 85.36 -13.15 28.11
C GLY A 8 85.12 -12.92 26.63
N MET A 9 83.90 -13.25 26.14
CA MET A 9 83.36 -12.88 24.85
C MET A 9 82.15 -12.01 25.08
N PRO A 10 81.93 -10.95 24.17
CA PRO A 10 80.86 -9.99 24.35
C PRO A 10 79.53 -10.55 23.90
N ALA A 11 78.48 -10.25 24.68
CA ALA A 11 77.15 -10.57 24.42
C ALA A 11 76.58 -9.70 23.26
N ILE A 12 76.27 -10.30 22.14
CA ILE A 12 75.52 -9.68 21.08
C ILE A 12 74.00 -9.71 21.40
N ARG A 13 73.45 -8.57 21.76
CA ARG A 13 71.99 -8.39 21.91
C ARG A 13 71.32 -8.33 20.56
N PHE A 14 70.56 -9.37 20.16
CA PHE A 14 69.65 -9.31 19.08
C PHE A 14 68.37 -8.57 19.56
N LEU A 15 68.15 -7.37 19.04
CA LEU A 15 66.86 -6.69 19.09
C LEU A 15 65.92 -7.38 18.10
N VAL A 16 64.98 -8.15 18.59
CA VAL A 16 63.84 -8.63 17.80
C VAL A 16 62.80 -7.50 17.77
N GLY A 17 62.79 -6.71 16.73
CA GLY A 17 61.71 -5.75 16.45
C GLY A 17 60.44 -6.48 16.05
N ALA A 18 59.47 -6.56 16.95
CA ALA A 18 58.12 -7.00 16.62
C ALA A 18 57.41 -5.88 15.83
N ALA A 19 57.38 -5.99 14.53
CA ALA A 19 56.52 -5.17 13.68
C ALA A 19 55.06 -5.64 13.87
N ALA A 20 54.29 -4.94 14.70
CA ALA A 20 52.84 -5.12 14.79
C ALA A 20 52.20 -4.59 13.49
N LEU A 21 51.80 -5.49 12.60
CA LEU A 21 50.92 -5.17 11.48
C LEU A 21 49.55 -4.84 12.06
N VAL A 22 49.24 -3.55 12.20
CA VAL A 22 47.89 -3.05 12.45
C VAL A 22 47.13 -3.19 11.13
N CYS A 23 46.44 -4.32 10.96
CA CYS A 23 45.37 -4.43 9.98
C CYS A 23 44.22 -3.47 10.36
N ALA A 24 44.28 -2.23 9.88
CA ALA A 24 43.13 -1.35 9.90
C ALA A 24 42.09 -1.98 9.00
N ALA A 25 41.13 -2.71 9.59
CA ALA A 25 39.89 -3.04 8.92
C ALA A 25 39.22 -1.71 8.56
N ARG A 26 39.32 -1.30 7.31
CA ARG A 26 38.47 -0.27 6.74
C ARG A 26 37.07 -0.82 6.84
N ALA A 27 36.30 -0.36 7.84
CA ALA A 27 34.87 -0.42 7.77
C ALA A 27 34.49 0.32 6.49
N ASP A 28 34.06 -0.40 5.46
CA ASP A 28 33.37 0.17 4.34
C ASP A 28 32.13 0.87 4.89
N ALA A 29 32.29 2.16 5.18
CA ALA A 29 31.15 3.04 5.37
C ALA A 29 30.37 2.95 4.08
N GLN A 30 29.29 2.16 4.09
CA GLN A 30 28.30 2.13 3.02
C GLN A 30 27.98 3.59 2.69
N ARG A 31 28.44 4.05 1.52
CA ARG A 31 28.05 5.36 1.00
C ARG A 31 26.54 5.41 1.07
N PRO A 32 25.93 6.46 1.65
CA PRO A 32 24.49 6.56 1.71
C PRO A 32 23.98 6.41 0.26
N THR A 33 23.16 5.40 0.04
CA THR A 33 22.48 5.16 -1.22
C THR A 33 21.61 6.39 -1.44
N GLY A 34 22.01 7.25 -2.35
CA GLY A 34 21.55 8.64 -2.38
C GLY A 34 20.17 8.80 -2.99
N HIS A 35 19.16 8.15 -2.42
CA HIS A 35 17.76 8.52 -2.62
C HIS A 35 17.53 9.87 -1.94
N ARG A 36 16.93 10.81 -2.67
CA ARG A 36 16.51 12.07 -2.06
C ARG A 36 15.17 11.80 -1.37
N THR A 37 15.15 11.90 -0.05
CA THR A 37 13.93 11.86 0.77
C THR A 37 13.73 13.21 1.42
N HIS A 38 12.47 13.64 1.51
CA HIS A 38 12.04 14.81 2.26
C HIS A 38 10.82 14.44 3.10
N VAL A 39 10.68 14.99 4.29
CA VAL A 39 9.58 14.71 5.21
C VAL A 39 8.93 16.00 5.65
N SER A 40 7.63 16.12 5.46
CA SER A 40 6.83 17.21 6.02
C SER A 40 5.83 16.64 7.05
N VAL A 41 5.80 17.25 8.24
CA VAL A 41 4.86 16.88 9.30
C VAL A 41 3.53 17.58 9.07
N VAL A 42 2.44 16.81 9.06
CA VAL A 42 1.07 17.32 8.88
C VAL A 42 0.46 17.69 10.22
N GLY A 43 0.52 16.81 11.22
CA GLY A 43 -0.08 16.99 12.54
C GLY A 43 0.16 15.77 13.40
N ALA A 44 -0.67 15.58 14.44
CA ALA A 44 -0.65 14.40 15.30
C ALA A 44 -1.99 13.65 15.19
N GLY A 45 -1.95 12.33 15.02
CA GLY A 45 -3.13 11.51 14.82
C GLY A 45 -3.18 10.30 15.73
N TRP A 46 -4.36 9.69 15.83
CA TRP A 46 -4.60 8.44 16.53
C TRP A 46 -3.62 7.35 16.06
N ALA A 47 -3.07 6.59 17.00
CA ALA A 47 -2.02 5.64 16.71
C ALA A 47 -2.16 4.28 17.40
N SER A 48 -3.15 4.07 18.28
CA SER A 48 -3.32 2.78 18.98
C SER A 48 -3.92 1.67 18.11
N SER A 49 -4.37 2.00 16.90
CA SER A 49 -4.73 1.09 15.82
C SER A 49 -4.14 1.58 14.50
N SER A 50 -4.16 0.77 13.46
CA SER A 50 -3.64 1.13 12.15
C SER A 50 -4.62 1.92 11.27
N VAL A 51 -5.76 2.37 11.78
CA VAL A 51 -6.84 3.02 11.00
C VAL A 51 -6.38 4.18 10.12
N ASN A 52 -5.37 4.94 10.57
CA ASN A 52 -4.78 6.03 9.78
C ASN A 52 -3.73 5.56 8.75
N ALA A 53 -3.18 4.35 8.89
CA ALA A 53 -1.99 3.93 8.17
C ALA A 53 -2.07 2.48 7.64
N VAL A 54 -3.27 2.02 7.34
CA VAL A 54 -3.55 0.70 6.76
C VAL A 54 -3.67 0.80 5.24
N ILE A 55 -3.25 -0.23 4.50
CA ILE A 55 -3.16 -0.19 3.03
C ILE A 55 -4.53 -0.05 2.33
N PHE A 56 -5.58 -0.64 2.89
CA PHE A 56 -6.92 -0.51 2.30
C PHE A 56 -7.50 0.90 2.42
N ARG A 57 -6.79 1.80 3.06
CA ARG A 57 -6.95 3.23 2.96
C ARG A 57 -6.26 3.75 1.68
N THR A 58 -6.72 3.31 0.52
CA THR A 58 -6.23 3.83 -0.76
C THR A 58 -6.49 5.34 -0.87
N ASN A 59 -5.57 6.08 -1.51
CA ASN A 59 -5.66 7.55 -1.62
C ASN A 59 -5.74 8.26 -0.25
N SER A 60 -4.84 7.89 0.65
CA SER A 60 -4.62 8.62 1.90
C SER A 60 -4.05 10.02 1.66
N VAL A 61 -3.43 10.22 0.52
CA VAL A 61 -2.89 11.48 -0.01
C VAL A 61 -3.34 11.61 -1.45
N VAL A 62 -3.83 12.77 -1.86
CA VAL A 62 -4.29 13.03 -3.22
C VAL A 62 -3.94 14.45 -3.62
N SER A 63 -3.54 14.65 -4.89
CA SER A 63 -3.20 15.95 -5.43
C SER A 63 -4.14 16.40 -6.53
N HIS A 64 -4.41 17.70 -6.58
CA HIS A 64 -5.09 18.36 -7.69
C HIS A 64 -4.37 19.68 -8.01
N GLY A 65 -3.90 19.84 -9.25
CA GLY A 65 -3.05 20.98 -9.60
C GLY A 65 -1.75 20.98 -8.80
N ASP A 66 -1.50 22.04 -8.05
CA ASP A 66 -0.37 22.22 -7.15
C ASP A 66 -0.75 21.99 -5.66
N GLN A 67 -2.01 21.68 -5.37
CA GLN A 67 -2.49 21.37 -4.03
C GLN A 67 -2.41 19.88 -3.75
N GLN A 68 -2.02 19.53 -2.53
CA GLN A 68 -2.02 18.18 -2.01
C GLN A 68 -2.88 18.10 -0.74
N TYR A 69 -3.71 17.08 -0.65
CA TYR A 69 -4.67 16.85 0.42
C TYR A 69 -4.37 15.54 1.14
N THR A 70 -4.63 15.51 2.44
CA THR A 70 -4.63 14.29 3.26
C THR A 70 -5.69 14.40 4.35
N ALA A 71 -6.05 13.27 4.96
CA ALA A 71 -6.92 13.24 6.11
C ALA A 71 -6.41 12.21 7.12
N TYR A 72 -6.85 12.30 8.36
CA TYR A 72 -6.54 11.33 9.42
C TYR A 72 -7.51 11.52 10.58
N TYR A 73 -7.60 10.55 11.47
CA TYR A 73 -8.28 10.71 12.76
C TYR A 73 -7.30 11.24 13.80
N ASP A 74 -7.74 12.26 14.55
CA ASP A 74 -7.01 12.75 15.72
C ASP A 74 -7.21 11.83 16.95
N ASP A 75 -6.62 12.16 18.08
CA ASP A 75 -6.74 11.41 19.34
C ASP A 75 -8.15 11.44 19.95
N SER A 76 -9.02 12.31 19.47
CA SER A 76 -10.44 12.38 19.81
C SER A 76 -11.34 11.71 18.78
N ALA A 77 -10.77 10.89 17.89
CA ALA A 77 -11.44 10.16 16.81
C ALA A 77 -12.18 11.09 15.80
N ARG A 78 -11.79 12.36 15.70
CA ARG A 78 -12.38 13.31 14.75
C ARG A 78 -11.62 13.25 13.43
N VAL A 79 -12.35 13.39 12.32
CA VAL A 79 -11.78 13.54 10.99
C VAL A 79 -11.08 14.89 10.87
N VAL A 80 -9.78 14.90 10.66
CA VAL A 80 -8.95 16.07 10.36
C VAL A 80 -8.59 16.03 8.88
N LEU A 81 -8.88 17.12 8.18
CA LEU A 81 -8.47 17.36 6.80
C LEU A 81 -7.27 18.29 6.79
N ALA A 82 -6.34 18.03 5.88
CA ALA A 82 -5.18 18.90 5.71
C ALA A 82 -4.86 19.10 4.23
N LYS A 83 -4.36 20.28 3.88
CA LYS A 83 -3.84 20.57 2.53
C LYS A 83 -2.57 21.40 2.59
N ARG A 84 -1.75 21.26 1.55
CA ARG A 84 -0.57 22.12 1.32
C ARG A 84 -0.40 22.41 -0.16
N ARG A 85 0.38 23.41 -0.49
CA ARG A 85 0.99 23.52 -1.81
C ARG A 85 2.14 22.52 -1.92
N ILE A 86 2.19 21.72 -2.97
CA ILE A 86 3.27 20.75 -3.19
C ILE A 86 4.62 21.48 -3.25
N GLY A 87 5.64 20.93 -2.55
CA GLY A 87 6.96 21.52 -2.42
C GLY A 87 7.07 22.53 -1.27
N THR A 88 6.06 22.62 -0.42
CA THR A 88 6.12 23.38 0.85
C THR A 88 5.82 22.47 2.02
N ASP A 89 6.29 22.83 3.23
CA ASP A 89 6.03 22.08 4.47
C ASP A 89 4.88 22.66 5.28
N ARG A 90 4.27 23.74 4.80
CA ARG A 90 3.18 24.42 5.50
C ARG A 90 1.85 23.75 5.16
N TRP A 91 1.27 23.07 6.14
CA TRP A 91 -0.06 22.47 6.07
C TRP A 91 -1.10 23.39 6.69
N GLU A 92 -2.19 23.62 5.97
CA GLU A 92 -3.44 24.14 6.49
C GLU A 92 -4.27 22.93 6.95
N GLN A 93 -4.84 23.00 8.16
CA GLN A 93 -5.62 21.91 8.74
C GLN A 93 -6.99 22.39 9.15
N ARG A 94 -7.97 21.49 9.09
CA ARG A 94 -9.33 21.69 9.58
C ARG A 94 -9.82 20.43 10.27
N THR A 95 -10.07 20.51 11.57
CA THR A 95 -10.78 19.46 12.31
C THR A 95 -12.28 19.62 12.04
N THR A 96 -12.92 18.53 11.61
CA THR A 96 -14.36 18.50 11.34
C THR A 96 -15.14 18.09 12.60
N SER A 97 -16.47 18.14 12.54
CA SER A 97 -17.35 17.55 13.55
C SER A 97 -17.60 16.04 13.35
N PHE A 98 -17.11 15.47 12.26
CA PHE A 98 -17.27 14.03 11.97
C PHE A 98 -16.32 13.21 12.81
N THR A 99 -16.83 12.12 13.37
CA THR A 99 -16.08 11.16 14.18
C THR A 99 -16.32 9.75 13.67
N ASN A 100 -15.48 8.80 14.10
CA ASN A 100 -15.68 7.39 13.81
C ASN A 100 -15.12 6.50 14.93
N ASN A 101 -15.40 5.20 14.86
CA ASN A 101 -14.76 4.21 15.72
C ASN A 101 -13.32 3.92 15.20
N VAL A 102 -12.34 4.55 15.83
CA VAL A 102 -10.92 4.39 15.47
C VAL A 102 -10.27 3.11 15.98
N SER A 103 -11.01 2.29 16.75
CA SER A 103 -10.50 1.00 17.22
C SER A 103 -10.46 -0.05 16.11
N ASP A 104 -11.31 0.08 15.09
CA ASP A 104 -11.36 -0.81 13.95
C ASP A 104 -10.63 -0.17 12.75
N ALA A 105 -9.56 -0.80 12.29
CA ALA A 105 -8.75 -0.30 11.19
C ALA A 105 -9.48 -0.29 9.83
N HIS A 106 -10.60 -1.00 9.70
CA HIS A 106 -11.43 -0.95 8.50
C HIS A 106 -12.15 0.39 8.31
N ASN A 107 -12.27 1.19 9.36
CA ASN A 107 -12.95 2.49 9.35
C ASN A 107 -12.09 3.62 8.75
N ALA A 108 -11.25 3.29 7.80
CA ALA A 108 -10.28 4.20 7.18
C ALA A 108 -10.95 5.30 6.33
N ILE A 109 -10.29 6.46 6.24
CA ILE A 109 -10.73 7.60 5.42
C ILE A 109 -10.07 7.52 4.04
N VAL A 110 -10.85 7.70 2.98
CA VAL A 110 -10.34 7.84 1.61
C VAL A 110 -10.75 9.18 1.00
N LEU A 111 -9.91 9.68 0.12
CA LEU A 111 -10.05 11.01 -0.49
C LEU A 111 -10.09 10.92 -2.02
N GLY A 112 -10.79 11.86 -2.63
CA GLY A 112 -10.71 12.16 -4.05
C GLY A 112 -10.88 13.66 -4.27
N VAL A 113 -10.30 14.19 -5.34
CA VAL A 113 -10.56 15.56 -5.78
C VAL A 113 -11.06 15.49 -7.19
N ASP A 114 -12.24 16.02 -7.43
CA ASP A 114 -12.85 16.02 -8.76
C ASP A 114 -12.22 17.05 -9.72
N GLY A 115 -12.58 17.00 -10.99
CA GLY A 115 -12.04 17.89 -12.01
C GLY A 115 -12.34 19.39 -11.80
N ARG A 116 -13.25 19.73 -10.90
CA ARG A 116 -13.53 21.12 -10.47
C ARG A 116 -12.69 21.53 -9.26
N GLY A 117 -11.89 20.60 -8.70
CA GLY A 117 -11.08 20.86 -7.49
C GLY A 117 -11.86 20.73 -6.19
N VAL A 118 -13.04 20.11 -6.20
CA VAL A 118 -13.83 19.84 -5.00
C VAL A 118 -13.33 18.56 -4.34
N LEU A 119 -13.08 18.64 -3.03
CA LEU A 119 -12.66 17.49 -2.22
C LEU A 119 -13.87 16.58 -1.92
N HIS A 120 -13.71 15.29 -2.12
CA HIS A 120 -14.64 14.24 -1.75
C HIS A 120 -13.99 13.38 -0.67
N VAL A 121 -14.72 13.12 0.40
CA VAL A 121 -14.23 12.36 1.56
C VAL A 121 -15.22 11.26 1.85
N ALA A 122 -14.75 10.01 1.89
CA ALA A 122 -15.56 8.88 2.31
C ALA A 122 -14.86 8.16 3.45
N TRP A 123 -15.65 7.74 4.43
CA TRP A 123 -15.22 6.86 5.50
C TRP A 123 -16.35 5.88 5.76
N ALA A 124 -16.00 4.67 6.13
CA ALA A 124 -16.98 3.62 6.33
C ALA A 124 -16.75 2.95 7.67
N GLU A 125 -17.81 2.55 8.31
CA GLU A 125 -17.77 1.60 9.40
C GLU A 125 -17.84 0.19 8.82
N HIS A 126 -17.01 -0.71 9.33
CA HIS A 126 -16.88 -2.09 8.85
C HIS A 126 -18.24 -2.78 8.71
N ALA A 127 -18.66 -3.08 7.47
CA ALA A 127 -19.97 -3.61 7.09
C ALA A 127 -21.17 -2.79 7.63
N ARG A 128 -21.05 -1.46 7.63
CA ARG A 128 -22.09 -0.51 8.04
C ARG A 128 -22.33 0.55 6.96
N ALA A 129 -23.22 1.49 7.28
CA ALA A 129 -23.59 2.56 6.34
C ALA A 129 -22.36 3.41 5.92
N LEU A 130 -22.30 3.75 4.64
CA LEU A 130 -21.30 4.65 4.10
C LEU A 130 -21.46 6.06 4.67
N HIS A 131 -20.38 6.63 5.16
CA HIS A 131 -20.27 8.06 5.42
C HIS A 131 -19.55 8.75 4.26
N TYR A 132 -20.19 9.76 3.71
CA TYR A 132 -19.63 10.53 2.60
C TYR A 132 -20.02 12.00 2.72
N ALA A 133 -19.05 12.88 2.49
CA ALA A 133 -19.24 14.32 2.40
C ALA A 133 -18.31 14.92 1.34
N ARG A 134 -18.63 16.10 0.86
CA ARG A 134 -17.79 16.83 -0.10
C ARG A 134 -17.53 18.27 0.35
N GLY A 135 -16.46 18.83 -0.15
CA GLY A 135 -16.09 20.23 0.07
C GLY A 135 -17.18 21.18 -0.41
N VAL A 136 -17.41 22.26 0.33
CA VAL A 136 -18.42 23.29 -0.02
C VAL A 136 -18.02 24.10 -1.25
N ALA A 137 -16.72 24.12 -1.60
CA ALA A 137 -16.18 24.83 -2.77
C ALA A 137 -14.85 24.18 -3.22
N PRO A 138 -14.39 24.47 -4.44
CA PRO A 138 -13.04 24.07 -4.88
C PRO A 138 -11.95 24.51 -3.91
N GLY A 139 -11.06 23.58 -3.57
CA GLY A 139 -9.94 23.84 -2.65
C GLY A 139 -10.33 24.00 -1.17
N SER A 140 -11.62 23.93 -0.82
CA SER A 140 -12.08 24.04 0.56
C SER A 140 -11.78 22.77 1.36
N LEU A 141 -11.35 22.95 2.63
CA LEU A 141 -11.34 21.89 3.66
C LEU A 141 -12.65 21.86 4.47
N GLU A 142 -13.56 22.78 4.23
CA GLU A 142 -14.89 22.75 4.82
C GLU A 142 -15.75 21.74 4.07
N LEU A 143 -16.31 20.78 4.81
CA LEU A 143 -17.24 19.80 4.27
C LEU A 143 -18.68 20.23 4.50
N GLY A 144 -19.54 19.95 3.54
CA GLY A 144 -20.99 20.00 3.69
C GLY A 144 -21.49 18.86 4.61
N ALA A 145 -22.82 18.76 4.72
CA ALA A 145 -23.45 17.66 5.44
C ALA A 145 -23.12 16.29 4.80
N SER A 146 -23.13 15.25 5.63
CA SER A 146 -23.04 13.87 5.15
C SER A 146 -24.25 13.57 4.24
N GLN A 147 -24.00 12.87 3.14
CA GLN A 147 -25.00 12.58 2.12
C GLN A 147 -24.76 11.18 1.53
N GLN A 148 -25.78 10.60 0.92
CA GLN A 148 -25.65 9.39 0.13
C GLN A 148 -24.96 9.69 -1.22
N MET A 149 -24.34 8.69 -1.81
CA MET A 149 -23.84 8.74 -3.19
C MET A 149 -24.98 8.43 -4.18
N THR A 150 -25.34 7.15 -4.30
CA THR A 150 -26.42 6.68 -5.18
C THR A 150 -27.70 6.36 -4.42
N GLY A 151 -27.59 6.15 -3.10
CA GLY A 151 -28.66 5.64 -2.24
C GLY A 151 -28.91 4.14 -2.37
N GLN A 152 -28.06 3.42 -3.10
CA GLN A 152 -28.18 1.98 -3.33
C GLN A 152 -26.91 1.28 -2.86
N HIS A 153 -27.04 0.12 -2.16
CA HIS A 153 -25.92 -0.71 -1.70
C HIS A 153 -24.93 0.01 -0.75
N GLU A 154 -25.39 1.03 -0.03
CA GLU A 154 -24.57 1.85 0.87
C GLU A 154 -24.76 1.54 2.36
N ALA A 155 -25.51 0.48 2.68
CA ALA A 155 -25.83 0.12 4.06
C ALA A 155 -24.79 -0.80 4.74
N GLN A 156 -23.96 -1.50 3.94
CA GLN A 156 -22.97 -2.46 4.45
C GLN A 156 -21.63 -2.30 3.75
N VAL A 157 -21.12 -1.07 3.74
CA VAL A 157 -19.89 -0.71 3.02
C VAL A 157 -18.64 -1.07 3.83
N THR A 158 -17.64 -1.62 3.14
CA THR A 158 -16.28 -1.76 3.66
C THR A 158 -15.27 -1.52 2.52
N TYR A 159 -14.06 -1.11 2.86
CA TYR A 159 -12.95 -0.92 1.93
C TYR A 159 -13.24 0.07 0.80
N PRO A 160 -13.73 1.27 1.10
CA PRO A 160 -13.92 2.28 0.08
C PRO A 160 -12.58 2.64 -0.58
N GLN A 161 -12.60 2.79 -1.90
CA GLN A 161 -11.48 3.26 -2.70
C GLN A 161 -11.99 4.36 -3.63
N MET A 162 -11.26 5.45 -3.78
CA MET A 162 -11.65 6.58 -4.62
C MET A 162 -10.52 6.95 -5.59
N TYR A 163 -10.83 7.12 -6.86
CA TYR A 163 -9.83 7.40 -7.90
C TYR A 163 -10.28 8.58 -8.74
N THR A 164 -9.38 9.53 -8.99
CA THR A 164 -9.61 10.63 -9.92
C THR A 164 -9.32 10.16 -11.34
N LEU A 165 -10.32 10.26 -12.21
CA LEU A 165 -10.23 9.88 -13.61
C LEU A 165 -9.68 11.04 -14.47
N ARG A 166 -9.23 10.74 -15.68
CA ARG A 166 -8.72 11.76 -16.61
C ARG A 166 -9.76 12.78 -17.04
N SER A 167 -11.03 12.37 -17.06
CA SER A 167 -12.17 13.26 -17.32
C SER A 167 -12.40 14.29 -16.21
N GLY A 168 -11.81 14.09 -15.05
CA GLY A 168 -12.12 14.80 -13.81
C GLY A 168 -13.27 14.17 -13.02
N ASP A 169 -13.86 13.11 -13.52
CA ASP A 169 -14.81 12.29 -12.76
C ASP A 169 -14.08 11.52 -11.65
N LEU A 170 -14.84 10.92 -10.72
CA LEU A 170 -14.28 10.01 -9.74
C LEU A 170 -14.87 8.61 -9.93
N LEU A 171 -14.03 7.60 -9.76
CA LEU A 171 -14.45 6.22 -9.54
C LEU A 171 -14.46 5.96 -8.04
N PHE A 172 -15.53 5.34 -7.54
CA PHE A 172 -15.63 4.86 -6.17
C PHE A 172 -15.92 3.36 -6.19
N ALA A 173 -15.03 2.59 -5.59
CA ALA A 173 -15.15 1.14 -5.50
C ALA A 173 -15.25 0.74 -4.03
N TYR A 174 -16.07 -0.25 -3.71
CA TYR A 174 -16.25 -0.72 -2.33
C TYR A 174 -16.81 -2.14 -2.30
N ARG A 175 -16.72 -2.77 -1.15
CA ARG A 175 -17.44 -4.01 -0.87
C ARG A 175 -18.79 -3.66 -0.23
N ASP A 176 -19.88 -4.20 -0.78
CA ASP A 176 -21.18 -4.33 -0.13
C ASP A 176 -21.29 -5.72 0.50
N GLY A 177 -21.65 -5.80 1.78
CA GLY A 177 -21.78 -7.06 2.52
C GLY A 177 -20.74 -7.26 3.63
N GLN A 178 -20.57 -8.49 4.06
CA GLN A 178 -19.79 -8.86 5.23
C GLN A 178 -18.62 -9.78 4.87
N SER A 179 -17.71 -10.02 5.83
CA SER A 179 -16.66 -11.02 5.68
C SER A 179 -17.25 -12.41 5.41
N GLY A 180 -16.74 -13.12 4.39
CA GLY A 180 -17.27 -14.41 3.93
C GLY A 180 -18.44 -14.32 2.96
N ARG A 181 -19.05 -13.13 2.74
CA ARG A 181 -20.10 -12.90 1.75
C ARG A 181 -20.19 -11.42 1.39
N GLY A 182 -19.70 -11.04 0.26
CA GLY A 182 -19.73 -9.65 -0.16
C GLY A 182 -19.35 -9.48 -1.62
N ASP A 183 -19.91 -8.44 -2.20
CA ASP A 183 -19.82 -8.10 -3.61
C ASP A 183 -19.01 -6.81 -3.81
N VAL A 184 -18.34 -6.67 -4.95
CA VAL A 184 -17.63 -5.43 -5.33
C VAL A 184 -18.57 -4.55 -6.14
N MET A 185 -18.76 -3.33 -5.65
CA MET A 185 -19.59 -2.30 -6.25
C MET A 185 -18.74 -1.19 -6.84
N LEU A 186 -19.16 -0.62 -7.96
CA LEU A 186 -18.56 0.56 -8.59
C LEU A 186 -19.58 1.68 -8.76
N ASN A 187 -19.24 2.88 -8.28
CA ASN A 187 -19.94 4.13 -8.53
C ASN A 187 -19.05 5.11 -9.29
N ARG A 188 -19.63 5.96 -10.13
CA ARG A 188 -18.95 7.04 -10.83
C ARG A 188 -19.56 8.39 -10.46
N TRP A 189 -18.72 9.32 -10.04
CA TRP A 189 -19.08 10.74 -9.96
C TRP A 189 -18.95 11.36 -11.34
N ASP A 190 -20.04 11.84 -11.88
CA ASP A 190 -20.05 12.65 -13.11
C ASP A 190 -19.87 14.12 -12.70
N VAL A 191 -18.69 14.66 -12.98
CA VAL A 191 -18.33 16.03 -12.60
C VAL A 191 -19.20 17.07 -13.33
N LYS A 192 -19.71 16.77 -14.53
CA LYS A 192 -20.58 17.68 -15.29
C LYS A 192 -21.97 17.74 -14.68
N ARG A 193 -22.53 16.58 -14.34
CA ARG A 193 -23.85 16.45 -13.70
C ARG A 193 -23.82 16.84 -12.23
N GLY A 194 -22.67 16.70 -11.55
CA GLY A 194 -22.53 16.90 -10.12
C GLY A 194 -23.26 15.84 -9.29
N ALA A 195 -23.27 14.60 -9.76
CA ALA A 195 -24.00 13.48 -9.14
C ALA A 195 -23.24 12.16 -9.27
N TRP A 196 -23.42 11.28 -8.28
CA TRP A 196 -22.99 9.89 -8.33
C TRP A 196 -23.98 9.04 -9.13
N MET A 197 -23.46 8.08 -9.87
CA MET A 197 -24.21 7.08 -10.62
C MET A 197 -23.66 5.69 -10.36
N ALA A 198 -24.51 4.68 -10.27
CA ALA A 198 -24.10 3.28 -10.28
C ALA A 198 -23.45 2.96 -11.63
N LEU A 199 -22.25 2.38 -11.60
CA LEU A 199 -21.55 1.90 -12.78
C LEU A 199 -21.67 0.38 -12.93
N ALA A 200 -21.45 -0.37 -11.84
CA ALA A 200 -21.67 -1.80 -11.76
C ALA A 200 -22.11 -2.20 -10.35
N HIS A 201 -23.26 -2.87 -10.22
CA HIS A 201 -23.87 -3.27 -8.97
C HIS A 201 -24.42 -4.70 -9.05
N PRO A 202 -23.61 -5.74 -8.82
CA PRO A 202 -22.17 -5.70 -8.58
C PRO A 202 -21.31 -5.84 -9.84
N LEU A 203 -20.02 -5.47 -9.74
CA LEU A 203 -19.01 -5.84 -10.72
C LEU A 203 -18.54 -7.29 -10.51
N ILE A 204 -18.24 -7.64 -9.25
CA ILE A 204 -17.80 -8.99 -8.88
C ILE A 204 -18.74 -9.47 -7.79
N SER A 205 -19.30 -10.67 -7.95
CA SER A 205 -20.19 -11.27 -6.96
C SER A 205 -19.52 -12.41 -6.24
N GLY A 206 -19.61 -12.40 -4.90
CA GLY A 206 -19.27 -13.52 -4.03
C GLY A 206 -20.36 -14.59 -3.96
N GLU A 207 -21.45 -14.44 -4.72
CA GLU A 207 -22.56 -15.40 -4.82
C GLU A 207 -23.17 -15.76 -3.44
N GLY A 208 -23.03 -14.83 -2.46
CA GLY A 208 -23.47 -15.04 -1.07
C GLY A 208 -22.65 -16.07 -0.27
N ALA A 209 -21.57 -16.62 -0.85
CA ALA A 209 -20.78 -17.70 -0.28
C ALA A 209 -19.32 -17.32 0.00
N ARG A 210 -18.81 -16.25 -0.63
CA ARG A 210 -17.41 -15.80 -0.54
C ARG A 210 -17.27 -14.29 -0.70
N ASN A 211 -16.04 -13.80 -0.59
CA ASN A 211 -15.68 -12.39 -0.86
C ASN A 211 -14.63 -12.28 -1.96
N ALA A 212 -14.82 -11.32 -2.86
CA ALA A 212 -13.74 -10.75 -3.64
C ALA A 212 -13.05 -9.63 -2.83
N TYR A 213 -11.78 -9.83 -2.47
CA TYR A 213 -10.97 -8.78 -1.84
C TYR A 213 -10.16 -8.04 -2.89
N MET A 214 -10.69 -6.91 -3.32
CA MET A 214 -10.14 -6.10 -4.40
C MET A 214 -8.82 -5.45 -3.98
N ASN A 215 -7.81 -5.51 -4.85
CA ASN A 215 -6.61 -4.70 -4.80
C ASN A 215 -6.90 -3.29 -5.34
N THR A 216 -5.89 -2.44 -5.51
CA THR A 216 -6.09 -1.12 -6.12
C THR A 216 -6.41 -1.23 -7.60
N VAL A 217 -7.19 -0.27 -8.13
CA VAL A 217 -7.36 -0.10 -9.59
C VAL A 217 -6.12 0.60 -10.16
N ALA A 218 -5.58 0.10 -11.26
CA ALA A 218 -4.54 0.77 -12.04
C ALA A 218 -5.12 1.26 -13.37
N VAL A 219 -4.74 2.48 -13.77
CA VAL A 219 -5.16 3.07 -15.04
C VAL A 219 -3.94 3.18 -15.95
N ASP A 220 -4.02 2.61 -17.15
CA ASP A 220 -2.93 2.62 -18.12
C ASP A 220 -2.84 3.96 -18.88
N ALA A 221 -1.83 4.06 -19.76
CA ALA A 221 -1.59 5.26 -20.57
C ALA A 221 -2.71 5.55 -21.56
N HIS A 222 -3.55 4.58 -21.90
CA HIS A 222 -4.67 4.70 -22.85
C HIS A 222 -6.01 4.94 -22.14
N GLY A 223 -6.04 4.91 -20.80
CA GLY A 223 -7.26 5.06 -19.99
C GLY A 223 -7.94 3.74 -19.67
N GLY A 224 -7.35 2.61 -20.04
CA GLY A 224 -7.83 1.29 -19.64
C GLY A 224 -7.67 1.05 -18.14
N TRP A 225 -8.64 0.37 -17.53
CA TRP A 225 -8.63 0.05 -16.12
C TRP A 225 -8.24 -1.42 -15.90
N HIS A 226 -7.32 -1.63 -15.00
CA HIS A 226 -6.84 -2.93 -14.60
C HIS A 226 -7.25 -3.17 -13.15
N LEU A 227 -7.86 -4.32 -12.88
CA LEU A 227 -8.33 -4.72 -11.57
C LEU A 227 -7.79 -6.11 -11.24
N SER A 228 -7.37 -6.31 -10.00
CA SER A 228 -7.04 -7.61 -9.45
C SER A 228 -7.69 -7.79 -8.08
N TRP A 229 -7.90 -9.04 -7.69
CA TRP A 229 -8.45 -9.40 -6.39
C TRP A 229 -7.98 -10.78 -5.96
N VAL A 230 -8.27 -11.15 -4.74
CA VAL A 230 -8.18 -12.51 -4.23
C VAL A 230 -9.55 -12.97 -3.77
N TRP A 231 -9.85 -14.26 -3.90
CA TRP A 231 -11.02 -14.85 -3.30
C TRP A 231 -10.77 -15.21 -1.84
N ARG A 232 -11.80 -15.14 -1.01
CA ARG A 232 -11.82 -15.62 0.38
C ARG A 232 -13.12 -16.35 0.65
N GLU A 233 -13.04 -17.63 1.05
CA GLU A 233 -14.20 -18.50 1.18
C GLU A 233 -14.95 -18.32 2.52
N THR A 234 -14.24 -17.97 3.58
CA THR A 234 -14.83 -17.77 4.93
C THR A 234 -14.29 -16.48 5.57
N PRO A 235 -14.77 -16.06 6.75
CA PRO A 235 -14.15 -14.96 7.48
C PRO A 235 -12.66 -15.17 7.83
N ASP A 236 -12.15 -16.41 7.80
CA ASP A 236 -10.74 -16.72 8.09
C ASP A 236 -9.84 -16.34 6.91
N VAL A 237 -8.81 -15.51 7.18
CA VAL A 237 -7.81 -15.11 6.18
C VAL A 237 -7.02 -16.29 5.58
N ALA A 238 -6.93 -17.41 6.29
CA ALA A 238 -6.30 -18.63 5.76
C ALA A 238 -7.02 -19.21 4.54
N THR A 239 -8.28 -18.82 4.33
CA THR A 239 -9.09 -19.23 3.16
C THR A 239 -8.92 -18.32 1.95
N ASN A 240 -8.00 -17.36 1.98
CA ASN A 240 -7.61 -16.62 0.78
C ASN A 240 -6.99 -17.58 -0.24
N HIS A 241 -7.38 -17.43 -1.51
CA HIS A 241 -6.79 -18.17 -2.60
C HIS A 241 -6.79 -17.38 -3.91
N ASP A 242 -5.91 -17.73 -4.80
CA ASP A 242 -5.75 -17.21 -6.15
C ASP A 242 -5.62 -15.68 -6.26
N VAL A 243 -4.81 -15.26 -7.21
CA VAL A 243 -4.73 -13.87 -7.66
C VAL A 243 -5.46 -13.79 -8.99
N LEU A 244 -6.51 -12.98 -9.02
CA LEU A 244 -7.43 -12.85 -10.16
C LEU A 244 -7.20 -11.52 -10.88
N TYR A 245 -7.72 -11.43 -12.12
CA TYR A 245 -7.53 -10.25 -12.94
C TYR A 245 -8.71 -9.99 -13.88
N ALA A 246 -8.96 -8.69 -14.13
CA ALA A 246 -9.87 -8.20 -15.16
C ALA A 246 -9.38 -6.86 -15.73
N PHE A 247 -9.71 -6.61 -16.99
CA PHE A 247 -9.36 -5.39 -17.72
C PHE A 247 -10.61 -4.75 -18.34
N SER A 248 -10.70 -3.43 -18.26
CA SER A 248 -11.73 -2.64 -18.95
C SER A 248 -11.08 -1.62 -19.87
N PRO A 249 -11.35 -1.65 -21.19
CA PRO A 249 -10.81 -0.67 -22.13
C PRO A 249 -11.60 0.65 -22.18
N ASP A 250 -12.79 0.70 -21.55
CA ASP A 250 -13.82 1.71 -21.72
C ASP A 250 -14.37 2.25 -20.39
N GLU A 251 -13.45 2.47 -19.42
CA GLU A 251 -13.75 3.07 -18.12
C GLU A 251 -14.84 2.31 -17.32
N GLY A 252 -14.79 0.98 -17.36
CA GLY A 252 -15.63 0.10 -16.54
C GLY A 252 -16.97 -0.30 -17.18
N HIS A 253 -17.25 0.11 -18.42
CA HIS A 253 -18.49 -0.29 -19.11
C HIS A 253 -18.46 -1.74 -19.61
N THR A 254 -17.30 -2.20 -20.08
CA THR A 254 -17.08 -3.63 -20.39
C THR A 254 -15.82 -4.13 -19.68
N TRP A 255 -15.84 -5.40 -19.34
CA TRP A 255 -14.72 -6.07 -18.69
C TRP A 255 -14.32 -7.32 -19.46
N MET A 256 -13.03 -7.63 -19.50
CA MET A 256 -12.51 -8.77 -20.25
C MET A 256 -11.29 -9.40 -19.58
N LYS A 257 -11.04 -10.65 -19.96
CA LYS A 257 -9.83 -11.40 -19.63
C LYS A 257 -8.65 -10.93 -20.49
N THR A 258 -7.44 -11.35 -20.15
CA THR A 258 -6.24 -11.10 -20.98
C THR A 258 -6.29 -11.75 -22.35
N THR A 259 -7.14 -12.74 -22.55
CA THR A 259 -7.43 -13.38 -23.85
C THR A 259 -8.27 -12.51 -24.79
N GLY A 260 -8.88 -11.42 -24.27
CA GLY A 260 -9.86 -10.62 -24.99
C GLY A 260 -11.30 -11.13 -24.86
N GLU A 261 -11.53 -12.23 -24.16
CA GLU A 261 -12.88 -12.73 -23.85
C GLU A 261 -13.58 -11.77 -22.89
N LYS A 262 -14.81 -11.37 -23.22
CA LYS A 262 -15.62 -10.49 -22.39
C LYS A 262 -16.24 -11.26 -21.22
N TYR A 263 -16.23 -10.63 -20.05
CA TYR A 263 -17.00 -11.13 -18.92
C TYR A 263 -18.50 -10.82 -19.11
N ALA A 264 -19.34 -11.80 -18.77
CA ALA A 264 -20.72 -11.53 -18.39
C ALA A 264 -20.70 -11.02 -16.94
N LEU A 265 -21.31 -9.86 -16.69
CA LEU A 265 -21.36 -9.31 -15.32
C LEU A 265 -22.57 -9.84 -14.55
N PRO A 266 -22.43 -10.07 -13.25
CA PRO A 266 -21.20 -9.91 -12.44
C PRO A 266 -20.17 -11.00 -12.73
N ILE A 267 -18.89 -10.68 -12.51
CA ILE A 267 -17.81 -11.67 -12.52
C ILE A 267 -17.99 -12.55 -11.29
N THR A 268 -17.95 -13.87 -11.47
CA THR A 268 -18.05 -14.85 -10.40
C THR A 268 -16.75 -15.65 -10.25
N GLU A 269 -16.66 -16.50 -9.23
CA GLU A 269 -15.49 -17.36 -9.06
C GLU A 269 -15.25 -18.22 -10.29
N SER A 270 -16.30 -18.89 -10.80
CA SER A 270 -16.22 -19.80 -11.95
C SER A 270 -15.88 -19.10 -13.27
N SER A 271 -16.19 -17.79 -13.41
CA SER A 271 -15.92 -17.03 -14.63
C SER A 271 -14.60 -16.26 -14.60
N SER A 272 -13.97 -16.09 -13.42
CA SER A 272 -12.81 -15.23 -13.24
C SER A 272 -11.53 -15.79 -13.88
N GLU A 273 -10.68 -14.92 -14.40
CA GLU A 273 -9.34 -15.27 -14.86
C GLU A 273 -8.38 -15.39 -13.68
N VAL A 274 -7.75 -16.54 -13.54
CA VAL A 274 -6.69 -16.78 -12.57
C VAL A 274 -5.37 -16.28 -13.15
N ALA A 275 -4.87 -15.15 -12.63
CA ALA A 275 -3.54 -14.63 -12.97
C ALA A 275 -2.43 -15.47 -12.33
N TRP A 276 -2.64 -15.92 -11.10
CA TRP A 276 -1.71 -16.83 -10.42
C TRP A 276 -2.46 -17.69 -9.41
N ALA A 277 -2.33 -19.00 -9.56
CA ALA A 277 -2.95 -19.96 -8.65
C ALA A 277 -2.17 -20.02 -7.33
N VAL A 278 -2.87 -19.82 -6.23
CA VAL A 278 -2.34 -19.96 -4.87
C VAL A 278 -3.39 -20.71 -4.04
N PRO A 279 -3.11 -21.92 -3.58
CA PRO A 279 -4.03 -22.67 -2.74
C PRO A 279 -4.32 -21.97 -1.41
N GLN A 280 -5.45 -22.29 -0.77
CA GLN A 280 -5.74 -21.89 0.60
C GLN A 280 -4.64 -22.37 1.56
N GLY A 281 -4.43 -21.65 2.67
CA GLY A 281 -3.41 -21.99 3.66
C GLY A 281 -1.96 -21.71 3.22
N GLN A 282 -1.77 -20.95 2.14
CA GLN A 282 -0.46 -20.49 1.68
C GLN A 282 -0.13 -19.06 2.07
N GLU A 283 -0.78 -18.53 3.09
CA GLU A 283 -0.60 -17.17 3.61
C GLU A 283 -0.75 -16.07 2.54
N LEU A 284 -1.59 -16.31 1.50
CA LEU A 284 -1.90 -15.29 0.52
C LEU A 284 -2.61 -14.12 1.19
N ILE A 285 -2.00 -12.93 1.09
CA ILE A 285 -2.59 -11.72 1.67
C ILE A 285 -3.56 -11.08 0.68
N ASN A 286 -4.64 -10.52 1.21
CA ASN A 286 -5.63 -9.76 0.45
C ASN A 286 -5.38 -8.26 0.51
N GLN A 287 -5.99 -7.54 -0.43
CA GLN A 287 -6.01 -6.06 -0.50
C GLN A 287 -4.61 -5.46 -0.56
N THR A 288 -3.87 -5.89 -1.54
CA THR A 288 -2.58 -5.34 -1.90
C THR A 288 -2.73 -4.28 -3.01
N THR A 289 -1.69 -4.03 -3.78
CA THR A 289 -1.74 -3.05 -4.85
C THR A 289 -1.33 -3.65 -6.19
N MET A 290 -1.79 -3.00 -7.24
CA MET A 290 -1.34 -3.26 -8.59
C MET A 290 -0.96 -1.97 -9.33
N THR A 291 -0.18 -2.10 -10.35
CA THR A 291 0.18 -1.04 -11.31
C THR A 291 0.24 -1.64 -12.72
N VAL A 292 0.52 -0.79 -13.69
CA VAL A 292 0.84 -1.23 -15.05
C VAL A 292 2.20 -0.67 -15.47
N ASP A 293 2.90 -1.41 -16.30
CA ASP A 293 4.12 -0.90 -16.93
C ASP A 293 3.77 0.10 -18.07
N PRO A 294 4.77 0.80 -18.65
CA PRO A 294 4.51 1.76 -19.74
C PRO A 294 3.88 1.15 -21.00
N ARG A 295 3.80 -0.17 -21.10
CA ARG A 295 3.14 -0.92 -22.20
C ARG A 295 1.74 -1.38 -21.84
N GLY A 296 1.21 -0.96 -20.67
CA GLY A 296 -0.10 -1.37 -20.18
C GLY A 296 -0.15 -2.81 -19.62
N ARG A 297 1.00 -3.44 -19.32
CA ARG A 297 1.00 -4.80 -18.77
C ARG A 297 0.84 -4.77 -17.25
N PRO A 298 -0.10 -5.56 -16.69
CA PRO A 298 -0.39 -5.56 -15.27
C PRO A 298 0.76 -6.13 -14.44
N ILE A 299 0.96 -5.53 -13.27
CA ILE A 299 1.94 -5.90 -12.24
C ILE A 299 1.23 -5.83 -10.89
N ILE A 300 1.13 -6.95 -10.18
CA ILE A 300 0.44 -7.10 -8.91
C ILE A 300 1.48 -7.46 -7.86
N ALA A 301 1.58 -6.68 -6.78
CA ALA A 301 2.45 -7.02 -5.67
C ALA A 301 1.61 -7.69 -4.57
N THR A 302 2.12 -8.77 -4.00
CA THR A 302 1.47 -9.51 -2.93
C THR A 302 2.50 -10.26 -2.10
N TYR A 303 2.09 -11.05 -1.16
CA TYR A 303 2.92 -12.10 -0.57
C TYR A 303 2.11 -13.36 -0.35
N PHE A 304 2.78 -14.47 -0.47
CA PHE A 304 2.29 -15.79 -0.16
C PHE A 304 3.48 -16.73 0.09
N ARG A 305 3.22 -17.91 0.59
CA ARG A 305 4.20 -18.97 0.78
C ARG A 305 4.37 -19.75 -0.52
N PRO A 306 5.54 -19.66 -1.20
CA PRO A 306 5.82 -20.43 -2.39
C PRO A 306 5.78 -21.93 -2.12
N GLU A 307 5.55 -22.73 -3.15
CA GLU A 307 5.63 -24.17 -3.06
C GLU A 307 7.00 -24.62 -2.53
N GLY A 308 7.00 -25.58 -1.60
CA GLY A 308 8.23 -26.08 -0.97
C GLY A 308 8.86 -25.15 0.05
N SER A 309 8.22 -24.02 0.41
CA SER A 309 8.69 -23.09 1.44
C SER A 309 7.72 -23.00 2.60
N ASP A 310 8.24 -22.91 3.82
CA ASP A 310 7.46 -22.60 5.02
C ASP A 310 7.40 -21.09 5.31
N VAL A 311 8.11 -20.28 4.54
CA VAL A 311 8.26 -18.84 4.77
C VAL A 311 7.50 -18.08 3.69
N PRO A 312 6.51 -17.24 4.06
CA PRO A 312 5.87 -16.32 3.13
C PRO A 312 6.87 -15.33 2.55
N GLN A 313 6.85 -15.15 1.24
CA GLN A 313 7.78 -14.30 0.50
C GLN A 313 7.03 -13.16 -0.20
N LEU A 314 7.65 -11.99 -0.25
CA LEU A 314 7.16 -10.86 -1.05
C LEU A 314 7.28 -11.22 -2.53
N GLN A 315 6.14 -11.23 -3.23
CA GLN A 315 6.00 -11.70 -4.60
C GLN A 315 5.47 -10.58 -5.52
N LEU A 316 5.86 -10.68 -6.76
CA LEU A 316 5.28 -9.91 -7.85
C LEU A 316 4.65 -10.88 -8.83
N VAL A 317 3.37 -10.73 -9.12
CA VAL A 317 2.65 -11.42 -10.21
C VAL A 317 2.49 -10.43 -11.35
N TRP A 318 2.98 -10.77 -12.53
CA TRP A 318 3.02 -9.83 -13.66
C TRP A 318 2.86 -10.57 -14.99
N ARG A 319 2.43 -9.84 -16.02
CA ARG A 319 2.21 -10.43 -17.33
C ARG A 319 3.29 -10.02 -18.31
N ASP A 320 3.86 -11.00 -19.05
CA ASP A 320 4.70 -10.79 -20.21
C ASP A 320 3.97 -11.17 -21.52
N ARG A 321 4.71 -11.37 -22.59
CA ARG A 321 4.14 -11.78 -23.87
C ARG A 321 3.59 -13.21 -23.86
N ASP A 322 4.19 -14.07 -23.05
CA ASP A 322 3.92 -15.51 -23.02
C ASP A 322 2.90 -15.90 -21.94
N GLY A 323 2.50 -14.96 -21.08
CA GLY A 323 1.52 -15.21 -20.02
C GLY A 323 1.87 -14.59 -18.68
N TRP A 324 1.24 -15.10 -17.64
CA TRP A 324 1.46 -14.66 -16.26
C TRP A 324 2.76 -15.29 -15.70
N ARG A 325 3.47 -14.53 -14.90
CA ARG A 325 4.71 -14.88 -14.19
C ARG A 325 4.61 -14.51 -12.74
N ALA A 326 5.32 -15.20 -11.88
CA ALA A 326 5.56 -14.79 -10.51
C ALA A 326 7.07 -14.77 -10.21
N SER A 327 7.50 -13.81 -9.38
CA SER A 327 8.89 -13.72 -8.95
C SER A 327 8.99 -13.15 -7.54
N GLN A 328 9.96 -13.65 -6.77
CA GLN A 328 10.25 -13.14 -5.45
C GLN A 328 10.97 -11.79 -5.54
N VAL A 329 10.48 -10.80 -4.76
CA VAL A 329 11.01 -9.43 -4.73
C VAL A 329 12.09 -9.27 -3.67
N ALA A 330 11.84 -9.80 -2.47
CA ALA A 330 12.78 -9.73 -1.35
C ALA A 330 12.67 -11.02 -0.53
N ALA A 331 13.83 -11.52 -0.08
CA ALA A 331 13.89 -12.74 0.71
C ALA A 331 13.56 -12.46 2.17
N ARG A 332 12.74 -13.34 2.76
CA ARG A 332 12.50 -13.50 4.20
C ARG A 332 13.00 -14.86 4.67
N ARG A 333 13.27 -14.97 5.98
CA ARG A 333 13.78 -16.19 6.61
C ARG A 333 12.84 -16.73 7.68
N GLU A 334 12.12 -15.83 8.37
CA GLU A 334 11.24 -16.18 9.47
C GLU A 334 9.84 -16.53 8.99
N PRO A 335 9.32 -17.73 9.30
CA PRO A 335 7.97 -18.10 8.96
C PRO A 335 6.94 -17.31 9.79
N PHE A 336 5.76 -17.14 9.23
CA PHE A 336 4.58 -16.68 9.96
C PHE A 336 3.33 -17.32 9.37
N ARG A 337 2.23 -17.29 10.12
CA ARG A 337 0.95 -17.82 9.69
C ARG A 337 -0.12 -16.75 9.78
N LEU A 338 -1.04 -16.78 8.82
CA LEU A 338 -2.25 -15.98 8.81
C LEU A 338 -3.45 -16.86 9.13
N SER A 339 -4.26 -16.45 10.11
CA SER A 339 -5.49 -17.16 10.48
C SER A 339 -6.49 -16.22 11.15
N GLY A 340 -7.76 -16.59 11.15
CA GLY A 340 -8.85 -15.84 11.78
C GLY A 340 -9.26 -14.58 11.01
N GLY A 341 -10.22 -13.85 11.55
CA GLY A 341 -10.79 -12.62 10.99
C GLY A 341 -10.20 -11.35 11.59
N GLY A 342 -10.75 -10.20 11.16
CA GLY A 342 -10.36 -8.87 11.61
C GLY A 342 -9.00 -8.41 11.08
N THR A 343 -8.57 -7.22 11.50
CA THR A 343 -7.25 -6.70 11.16
C THR A 343 -6.17 -7.52 11.87
N LYS A 344 -5.12 -7.88 11.15
CA LYS A 344 -4.05 -8.74 11.67
C LYS A 344 -2.80 -7.93 12.00
N ARG A 345 -2.13 -8.32 13.09
CA ARG A 345 -0.76 -7.90 13.35
C ARG A 345 0.17 -8.72 12.46
N ILE A 346 0.66 -8.12 11.38
CA ILE A 346 1.47 -8.82 10.39
C ILE A 346 2.94 -8.41 10.46
N PRO A 347 3.90 -9.37 10.40
CA PRO A 347 5.34 -9.04 10.40
C PRO A 347 5.80 -8.41 9.08
N LEU A 348 5.15 -8.71 7.97
CA LEU A 348 5.36 -8.13 6.65
C LEU A 348 4.12 -7.33 6.25
N SER A 349 4.27 -6.02 5.97
CA SER A 349 3.13 -5.24 5.47
C SER A 349 2.66 -5.75 4.11
N ARG A 350 1.40 -5.50 3.79
CA ARG A 350 0.97 -5.56 2.40
C ARG A 350 1.82 -4.62 1.56
N PRO A 351 2.26 -5.02 0.35
CA PRO A 351 3.13 -4.18 -0.47
C PRO A 351 2.38 -3.16 -1.30
N LEU A 352 3.02 -2.00 -1.53
CA LEU A 352 2.66 -1.04 -2.56
C LEU A 352 3.61 -1.21 -3.75
N VAL A 353 3.07 -1.35 -4.97
CA VAL A 353 3.86 -1.37 -6.21
C VAL A 353 3.58 -0.16 -7.07
N VAL A 354 4.64 0.44 -7.61
CA VAL A 354 4.56 1.51 -8.60
C VAL A 354 5.52 1.23 -9.76
N SER A 355 5.14 1.65 -10.96
CA SER A 355 6.00 1.56 -12.16
C SER A 355 6.34 2.96 -12.66
N GLY A 356 7.61 3.18 -12.96
CA GLY A 356 8.10 4.43 -13.54
C GLY A 356 7.92 4.46 -15.06
N ALA A 357 7.96 5.67 -15.65
CA ALA A 357 7.85 5.88 -17.10
C ALA A 357 8.96 5.17 -17.90
N ASN A 358 10.10 4.88 -17.28
CA ASN A 358 11.21 4.11 -17.84
C ASN A 358 11.04 2.58 -17.72
N GLY A 359 9.92 2.11 -17.14
CA GLY A 359 9.64 0.70 -16.90
C GLY A 359 10.25 0.14 -15.62
N ALA A 360 11.00 0.93 -14.85
CA ALA A 360 11.47 0.52 -13.53
C ALA A 360 10.30 0.25 -12.59
N VAL A 361 10.42 -0.76 -11.75
CA VAL A 361 9.39 -1.16 -10.80
C VAL A 361 9.94 -1.01 -9.39
N HIS A 362 9.12 -0.42 -8.52
CA HIS A 362 9.45 -0.22 -7.12
C HIS A 362 8.35 -0.83 -6.24
N VAL A 363 8.75 -1.62 -5.25
CA VAL A 363 7.85 -2.22 -4.27
C VAL A 363 8.21 -1.67 -2.89
N ILE A 364 7.26 -1.01 -2.26
CA ILE A 364 7.41 -0.37 -0.96
C ILE A 364 6.74 -1.27 0.08
N PHE A 365 7.45 -1.54 1.17
CA PHE A 365 6.97 -2.42 2.23
C PHE A 365 7.66 -2.15 3.57
N ARG A 366 7.05 -2.65 4.64
CA ARG A 366 7.64 -2.77 5.97
C ARG A 366 7.86 -4.25 6.29
N ASP A 367 8.99 -4.58 6.88
CA ASP A 367 9.32 -5.93 7.32
C ASP A 367 10.04 -5.90 8.67
N VAL A 368 9.57 -6.65 9.65
CA VAL A 368 10.19 -6.72 10.98
C VAL A 368 11.59 -7.30 10.93
N GLU A 369 11.90 -8.24 10.01
CA GLU A 369 13.25 -8.77 9.81
C GLU A 369 14.23 -7.69 9.34
N ARG A 370 13.72 -6.56 8.82
CA ARG A 370 14.50 -5.41 8.37
C ARG A 370 14.42 -4.22 9.33
N GLY A 371 14.06 -4.49 10.60
CA GLY A 371 13.95 -3.47 11.66
C GLY A 371 12.62 -2.72 11.67
N GLY A 372 11.63 -3.13 10.87
CA GLY A 372 10.29 -2.52 10.87
C GLY A 372 10.21 -1.10 10.31
N GLY A 373 11.26 -0.63 9.64
CA GLY A 373 11.28 0.63 8.89
C GLY A 373 10.68 0.48 7.48
N ILE A 374 10.72 1.54 6.66
CA ILE A 374 10.21 1.52 5.29
C ILE A 374 11.33 1.12 4.34
N SER A 375 11.13 0.02 3.63
CA SER A 375 12.02 -0.50 2.60
C SER A 375 11.42 -0.30 1.21
N VAL A 376 12.30 -0.11 0.22
CA VAL A 376 11.96 -0.12 -1.20
C VAL A 376 12.81 -1.17 -1.90
N ALA A 377 12.16 -2.12 -2.55
CA ALA A 377 12.81 -2.99 -3.53
C ALA A 377 12.63 -2.38 -4.92
N SER A 378 13.72 -2.25 -5.68
CA SER A 378 13.73 -1.64 -7.01
C SER A 378 14.37 -2.56 -8.03
N ALA A 379 13.77 -2.64 -9.22
CA ALA A 379 14.31 -3.33 -10.38
C ALA A 379 14.05 -2.52 -11.67
N SER A 380 14.82 -2.76 -12.72
CA SER A 380 14.62 -2.09 -14.01
C SER A 380 13.37 -2.54 -14.76
N SER A 381 12.77 -3.65 -14.36
CA SER A 381 11.50 -4.19 -14.85
C SER A 381 10.95 -5.22 -13.86
N ALA A 382 9.72 -5.67 -14.04
CA ALA A 382 9.07 -6.68 -13.18
C ALA A 382 9.86 -8.00 -13.08
N GLY A 383 10.48 -8.45 -14.19
CA GLY A 383 11.34 -9.64 -14.22
C GLY A 383 12.83 -9.36 -13.99
N GLY A 384 13.19 -8.16 -13.53
CA GLY A 384 14.59 -7.75 -13.32
C GLY A 384 15.20 -8.22 -12.01
N VAL A 385 16.45 -7.84 -11.78
CA VAL A 385 17.17 -8.10 -10.53
C VAL A 385 16.79 -7.05 -9.49
N TRP A 386 16.33 -7.51 -8.35
CA TRP A 386 15.86 -6.65 -7.27
C TRP A 386 16.99 -6.19 -6.34
N ARG A 387 16.94 -4.92 -5.96
CA ARG A 387 17.80 -4.31 -4.94
C ARG A 387 16.93 -3.67 -3.88
N VAL A 388 17.17 -4.02 -2.61
CA VAL A 388 16.42 -3.49 -1.47
C VAL A 388 17.23 -2.41 -0.78
N SER A 389 16.60 -1.28 -0.51
CA SER A 389 17.17 -0.16 0.25
C SER A 389 16.16 0.34 1.29
N SER A 390 16.66 0.93 2.37
CA SER A 390 15.83 1.61 3.37
C SER A 390 15.67 3.07 2.99
N ILE A 391 14.44 3.57 3.05
CA ILE A 391 14.10 5.00 2.87
C ILE A 391 13.63 5.66 4.16
N TRP A 392 13.29 4.85 5.18
CA TRP A 392 12.96 5.28 6.53
C TRP A 392 13.41 4.20 7.52
N PRO A 393 14.55 4.39 8.22
CA PRO A 393 15.16 3.32 9.01
C PRO A 393 14.47 3.06 10.36
N ALA A 394 13.79 4.07 10.93
CA ALA A 394 13.07 3.90 12.20
C ALA A 394 11.82 3.04 12.02
N SER A 395 11.49 2.23 13.03
CA SER A 395 10.27 1.43 13.01
C SER A 395 9.02 2.28 12.91
N VAL A 396 8.13 1.92 12.01
CA VAL A 396 6.82 2.55 11.79
C VAL A 396 5.66 1.72 12.39
N GLY A 397 5.97 0.75 13.26
CA GLY A 397 4.97 -0.12 13.91
C GLY A 397 4.23 -1.00 12.90
N GLN A 398 2.91 -0.92 12.87
CA GLN A 398 2.06 -1.69 11.96
C GLN A 398 1.61 -0.89 10.72
N TRP A 399 2.33 0.17 10.39
CA TRP A 399 2.11 0.96 9.16
C TRP A 399 2.15 0.09 7.90
N GLU A 400 1.31 0.43 6.95
CA GLU A 400 1.29 -0.10 5.60
C GLU A 400 1.33 1.04 4.56
N PRO A 401 1.95 0.81 3.38
CA PRO A 401 2.21 1.87 2.42
C PRO A 401 0.95 2.32 1.68
N THR A 402 0.68 3.62 1.71
CA THR A 402 -0.30 4.31 0.86
C THR A 402 0.34 5.58 0.32
N HIS A 403 -0.09 6.03 -0.86
CA HIS A 403 0.60 7.12 -1.57
C HIS A 403 -0.35 8.03 -2.35
N ASP A 404 0.21 9.11 -2.87
CA ASP A 404 -0.42 10.00 -3.84
C ASP A 404 -0.14 9.50 -5.27
N PRO A 405 -1.12 8.87 -5.95
CA PRO A 405 -0.92 8.35 -7.29
C PRO A 405 -0.71 9.46 -8.34
N ILE A 406 -1.23 10.67 -8.09
CA ILE A 406 -1.13 11.79 -9.03
C ILE A 406 0.29 12.37 -9.05
N THR A 407 0.94 12.52 -7.89
CA THR A 407 2.34 12.98 -7.84
C THR A 407 3.27 11.95 -8.46
N TRP A 408 3.03 10.65 -8.25
CA TRP A 408 3.80 9.60 -8.91
C TRP A 408 3.66 9.68 -10.43
N GLN A 409 2.45 9.71 -10.95
CA GLN A 409 2.19 9.75 -12.40
C GLN A 409 2.75 11.02 -13.08
N ARG A 410 2.64 12.19 -12.43
CA ARG A 410 3.02 13.47 -13.04
C ARG A 410 4.48 13.84 -12.84
N ARG A 411 5.09 13.42 -11.73
CA ARG A 411 6.42 13.92 -11.31
C ARG A 411 7.44 12.81 -11.08
N GLY A 412 7.03 11.53 -11.09
CA GLY A 412 7.89 10.41 -10.70
C GLY A 412 8.38 10.52 -9.25
N ALA A 413 7.65 11.25 -8.41
CA ALA A 413 7.92 11.43 -7.00
C ALA A 413 6.87 10.67 -6.18
N LEU A 414 7.30 9.78 -5.29
CA LEU A 414 6.42 9.02 -4.43
C LEU A 414 6.20 9.79 -3.13
N HIS A 415 4.95 10.20 -2.89
CA HIS A 415 4.54 10.85 -1.65
C HIS A 415 3.76 9.85 -0.81
N LEU A 416 4.39 9.31 0.23
CA LEU A 416 3.81 8.31 1.13
C LEU A 416 3.22 8.97 2.37
N PHE A 417 2.04 8.53 2.78
CA PHE A 417 1.52 8.80 4.12
C PHE A 417 2.28 7.94 5.13
N VAL A 418 2.88 8.55 6.13
CA VAL A 418 3.67 7.85 7.15
C VAL A 418 3.20 8.27 8.54
N GLN A 419 2.84 7.27 9.34
CA GLN A 419 2.58 7.42 10.76
C GLN A 419 2.99 6.13 11.46
N ARG A 420 3.72 6.21 12.57
CA ARG A 420 3.94 5.06 13.42
C ARG A 420 2.63 4.70 14.10
N VAL A 421 2.17 3.46 13.96
CA VAL A 421 0.91 3.00 14.54
C VAL A 421 1.07 1.63 15.20
N GLY A 422 0.29 1.39 16.24
CA GLY A 422 0.07 0.08 16.82
C GLY A 422 -1.03 -0.68 16.07
N GLN A 423 -1.11 -1.97 16.25
CA GLN A 423 -2.23 -2.85 15.87
C GLN A 423 -2.01 -4.21 16.51
N GLY A 424 -2.99 -4.69 17.25
CA GLY A 424 -3.06 -6.08 17.66
C GLY A 424 -3.91 -6.91 16.70
N ASP A 425 -4.06 -8.20 16.98
CA ASP A 425 -4.92 -9.07 16.19
C ASP A 425 -6.41 -8.84 16.49
N ALA A 426 -7.25 -9.02 15.48
CA ALA A 426 -8.71 -8.97 15.59
C ALA A 426 -9.22 -7.66 16.25
N GLU A 427 -8.75 -6.52 15.76
CA GLU A 427 -9.10 -5.16 16.23
C GLU A 427 -8.66 -4.85 17.67
N THR A 428 -7.73 -5.64 18.23
CA THR A 428 -7.15 -5.34 19.54
C THR A 428 -6.26 -4.11 19.44
N LEU A 429 -6.45 -3.15 20.35
CA LEU A 429 -5.62 -1.96 20.42
C LEU A 429 -4.23 -2.27 20.99
N GLU A 430 -3.21 -1.63 20.43
CA GLU A 430 -1.89 -1.51 21.02
C GLU A 430 -1.75 -0.07 21.53
N PRO A 431 -1.92 0.21 22.84
CA PRO A 431 -1.97 1.57 23.36
C PRO A 431 -0.72 2.37 23.00
N MET A 432 -0.93 3.52 22.38
CA MET A 432 0.11 4.43 21.93
C MET A 432 -0.41 5.88 21.99
N PRO A 433 0.38 6.84 22.47
CA PRO A 433 0.00 8.25 22.37
C PRO A 433 -0.10 8.65 20.89
N ALA A 434 -0.83 9.73 20.62
CA ALA A 434 -0.90 10.31 19.29
C ALA A 434 0.51 10.45 18.67
N GLN A 435 0.64 10.03 17.41
CA GLN A 435 1.91 10.05 16.69
C GLN A 435 1.89 11.07 15.55
N PRO A 436 3.04 11.62 15.18
CA PRO A 436 3.14 12.49 14.02
C PRO A 436 2.63 11.81 12.75
N VAL A 437 1.74 12.49 12.06
CA VAL A 437 1.33 12.19 10.69
C VAL A 437 2.25 12.97 9.77
N SER A 438 2.88 12.30 8.82
CA SER A 438 3.87 12.89 7.93
C SER A 438 3.66 12.45 6.48
N ILE A 439 4.13 13.26 5.54
CA ILE A 439 4.29 12.88 4.14
C ILE A 439 5.79 12.73 3.86
N LEU A 440 6.19 11.51 3.50
CA LEU A 440 7.52 11.18 3.03
C LEU A 440 7.56 11.29 1.51
N GLU A 441 8.34 12.21 0.99
CA GLU A 441 8.63 12.34 -0.43
C GLU A 441 9.88 11.54 -0.76
N TRP A 442 9.78 10.65 -1.73
CA TRP A 442 10.89 9.84 -2.20
C TRP A 442 11.02 9.95 -3.72
N HIS A 443 12.26 10.21 -4.18
CA HIS A 443 12.61 10.27 -5.59
C HIS A 443 13.50 9.09 -5.93
N PRO A 444 13.07 8.15 -6.79
CA PRO A 444 13.95 7.12 -7.33
C PRO A 444 15.05 7.75 -8.18
N ARG A 445 16.20 7.09 -8.25
CA ARG A 445 17.33 7.48 -9.11
C ARG A 445 17.24 6.85 -10.47
#